data_e3fe92aa4230980986521b37147b1245
#
_entry.id   e3fe92aa4230980986521b37147b1245
#
_cell.length_a   1.000
_cell.length_b   1.000
_cell.length_c   1.000
_cell.angle_alpha   90.00
_cell.angle_beta   90.00
_cell.angle_gamma   90.00
#
_symmetry.space_group_name_H-M   'P 1'
#
loop_
_entity.id
_entity.type
_entity.pdbx_description
1 polymer ?
#
loop_
_entity_poly.entity_id
_entity_poly.type
_entity_poly.pdbx_seq_one_letter_code
_entity_poly.pdbx_strand_id
1 'polypeptide(L)'
;IPFLQGGLVRFVRDEPRTLPVAMFSPRNIVKGSFKIDFVMPGDDTADSVKVEFFNQKTWKQDEIIASLPDSAGEQPASVSLFGCTDKNQAIREGMYMAAANRYRRRIVSFRTELEGMIPTYGDLIAISHDMPRWGEAGDILAYNAPVLSLSGPVTFGGTGTHYVVLRRKDGSLSGPWMVSAGG
;
A
#
# COMPACT_ATOMS: atom_id res chain seq x y z
N ILE A 1 8.18 -3.76 11.16
CA ILE A 1 9.45 -4.05 10.46
C ILE A 1 10.47 -3.00 10.90
N PRO A 2 11.64 -3.40 11.43
CA PRO A 2 12.72 -2.47 11.74
C PRO A 2 13.47 -2.07 10.45
N PHE A 3 13.92 -0.82 10.37
CA PHE A 3 14.78 -0.32 9.29
C PHE A 3 15.71 0.78 9.78
N LEU A 4 16.79 1.01 9.05
CA LEU A 4 17.81 2.03 9.39
C LEU A 4 17.57 3.28 8.55
N GLN A 5 17.47 4.43 9.21
CA GLN A 5 17.36 5.73 8.55
C GLN A 5 18.18 6.77 9.29
N GLY A 6 19.16 7.38 8.62
CA GLY A 6 20.00 8.43 9.21
C GLY A 6 20.75 7.98 10.47
N GLY A 7 21.20 6.71 10.53
CA GLY A 7 21.88 6.14 11.70
C GLY A 7 20.95 5.76 12.87
N LEU A 8 19.64 5.91 12.71
CA LEU A 8 18.65 5.54 13.72
C LEU A 8 17.85 4.30 13.27
N VAL A 9 17.59 3.39 14.21
CA VAL A 9 16.69 2.27 14.00
C VAL A 9 15.26 2.77 14.19
N ARG A 10 14.45 2.63 13.15
CA ARG A 10 13.01 2.94 13.17
C ARG A 10 12.18 1.68 12.99
N PHE A 11 10.96 1.71 13.48
CA PHE A 11 9.99 0.63 13.34
C PHE A 11 8.81 1.11 12.51
N VAL A 12 8.47 0.35 11.48
CA VAL A 12 7.25 0.56 10.70
C VAL A 12 6.23 -0.47 11.11
N ARG A 13 5.03 0.01 11.37
CA ARG A 13 3.84 -0.79 11.56
C ARG A 13 2.94 -0.63 10.35
N ASP A 14 2.50 -1.74 9.80
CA ASP A 14 1.52 -1.75 8.73
C ASP A 14 0.13 -1.58 9.35
N GLU A 15 -0.39 -0.38 9.24
CA GLU A 15 -1.68 0.02 9.79
C GLU A 15 -2.43 0.90 8.79
N PRO A 16 -3.77 0.88 8.82
CA PRO A 16 -4.57 1.74 7.95
C PRO A 16 -4.24 3.22 8.20
N ARG A 17 -3.92 3.94 7.12
CA ARG A 17 -3.71 5.39 7.13
C ARG A 17 -4.71 6.03 6.18
N THR A 18 -5.29 7.15 6.58
CA THR A 18 -6.30 7.88 5.81
C THR A 18 -5.71 8.91 4.87
N LEU A 19 -4.56 9.49 5.25
CA LEU A 19 -3.91 10.53 4.47
C LEU A 19 -2.50 10.05 4.05
N PRO A 20 -2.18 10.07 2.75
CA PRO A 20 -0.84 9.79 2.28
C PRO A 20 0.12 10.93 2.63
N VAL A 21 1.41 10.63 2.75
CA VAL A 21 2.47 11.64 3.02
C VAL A 21 2.87 12.41 1.77
N ALA A 22 2.71 11.79 0.59
CA ALA A 22 3.00 12.40 -0.70
C ALA A 22 2.06 11.88 -1.78
N MET A 23 1.83 12.69 -2.80
CA MET A 23 1.01 12.35 -3.96
C MET A 23 1.85 12.48 -5.23
N PHE A 24 1.86 11.43 -6.03
CA PHE A 24 2.56 11.37 -7.30
C PHE A 24 1.57 11.28 -8.46
N SER A 25 1.81 12.09 -9.48
CA SER A 25 1.01 12.17 -10.70
C SER A 25 1.93 12.30 -11.92
N PRO A 26 1.43 12.23 -13.16
CA PRO A 26 2.25 12.41 -14.35
C PRO A 26 3.08 13.70 -14.40
N ARG A 27 2.77 14.68 -13.55
CA ARG A 27 3.51 15.94 -13.46
C ARG A 27 4.81 15.86 -12.69
N ASN A 28 4.88 15.00 -11.67
CA ASN A 28 6.07 14.82 -10.84
C ASN A 28 6.68 13.42 -10.95
N ILE A 29 6.13 12.59 -11.84
CA ILE A 29 6.74 11.32 -12.26
C ILE A 29 7.55 11.60 -13.53
N VAL A 30 8.82 11.18 -13.55
CA VAL A 30 9.66 11.31 -14.76
C VAL A 30 9.04 10.53 -15.91
N LYS A 31 8.80 11.20 -17.02
CA LYS A 31 8.14 10.63 -18.19
C LYS A 31 8.83 9.34 -18.65
N GLY A 32 8.04 8.28 -18.84
CA GLY A 32 8.52 6.98 -19.30
C GLY A 32 9.17 6.11 -18.20
N SER A 33 9.19 6.58 -16.95
CA SER A 33 9.74 5.80 -15.83
C SER A 33 8.71 4.96 -15.08
N PHE A 34 7.43 5.20 -15.32
CA PHE A 34 6.35 4.51 -14.62
C PHE A 34 6.20 3.08 -15.11
N LYS A 35 6.25 2.12 -14.19
CA LYS A 35 6.14 0.70 -14.48
C LYS A 35 5.26 0.04 -13.43
N ILE A 36 4.40 -0.87 -13.88
CA ILE A 36 3.59 -1.71 -13.01
C ILE A 36 3.94 -3.16 -13.32
N ASP A 37 4.37 -3.88 -12.30
CA ASP A 37 4.57 -5.32 -12.34
C ASP A 37 3.41 -6.00 -11.59
N PHE A 38 2.78 -6.95 -12.25
CA PHE A 38 1.72 -7.77 -11.67
C PHE A 38 2.27 -9.16 -11.35
N VAL A 39 2.16 -9.57 -10.09
CA VAL A 39 2.43 -10.94 -9.69
C VAL A 39 1.15 -11.74 -9.91
N MET A 40 1.07 -12.44 -11.04
CA MET A 40 -0.09 -13.27 -11.35
C MET A 40 -0.13 -14.53 -10.51
N PRO A 41 -1.31 -14.96 -10.02
CA PRO A 41 -1.43 -16.28 -9.41
C PRO A 41 -1.23 -17.35 -10.48
N GLY A 42 -0.42 -18.33 -10.19
CA GLY A 42 -0.23 -19.55 -10.98
C GLY A 42 -0.54 -20.77 -10.13
N ASP A 43 -0.48 -21.94 -10.72
CA ASP A 43 -0.75 -23.20 -10.02
C ASP A 43 0.21 -23.44 -8.85
N ASP A 44 1.43 -22.85 -8.91
CA ASP A 44 2.43 -22.92 -7.85
C ASP A 44 2.33 -21.78 -6.82
N THR A 45 1.27 -20.97 -6.87
CA THR A 45 1.12 -19.86 -5.93
C THR A 45 0.70 -20.37 -4.57
N ALA A 46 1.53 -20.11 -3.55
CA ALA A 46 1.20 -20.48 -2.18
C ALA A 46 -0.11 -19.83 -1.72
N ASP A 47 -1.03 -20.65 -1.23
CA ASP A 47 -2.35 -20.28 -0.70
C ASP A 47 -2.37 -20.20 0.83
N SER A 48 -1.31 -20.69 1.46
CA SER A 48 -1.13 -20.73 2.91
C SER A 48 0.35 -20.56 3.26
N VAL A 49 0.65 -20.36 4.53
CA VAL A 49 2.02 -20.22 5.03
C VAL A 49 2.25 -21.20 6.16
N LYS A 50 3.22 -22.10 5.97
CA LYS A 50 3.74 -22.96 7.01
C LYS A 50 4.81 -22.21 7.78
N VAL A 51 4.54 -21.89 9.02
CA VAL A 51 5.43 -21.12 9.89
C VAL A 51 6.13 -22.06 10.87
N GLU A 52 7.44 -22.08 10.84
CA GLU A 52 8.30 -22.78 11.80
C GLU A 52 8.77 -21.78 12.86
N PHE A 53 8.63 -22.14 14.13
CA PHE A 53 9.01 -21.32 15.27
C PHE A 53 9.46 -22.16 16.46
N PHE A 54 10.10 -21.54 17.44
CA PHE A 54 10.52 -22.23 18.66
C PHE A 54 9.45 -22.06 19.76
N ASN A 55 8.76 -23.14 20.10
CA ASN A 55 7.67 -23.09 21.08
C ASN A 55 8.18 -23.01 22.52
N GLN A 56 7.94 -21.89 23.19
CA GLN A 56 8.37 -21.65 24.57
C GLN A 56 7.73 -22.59 25.61
N LYS A 57 6.59 -23.21 25.28
CA LYS A 57 5.91 -24.14 26.21
C LYS A 57 6.49 -25.53 26.16
N THR A 58 6.88 -25.99 24.99
CA THR A 58 7.42 -27.34 24.79
C THR A 58 8.94 -27.38 24.66
N TRP A 59 9.58 -26.19 24.55
CA TRP A 59 11.03 -26.02 24.34
C TRP A 59 11.56 -26.78 23.12
N LYS A 60 10.75 -26.88 22.08
CA LYS A 60 11.08 -27.55 20.82
C LYS A 60 10.69 -26.67 19.63
N GLN A 61 11.27 -26.96 18.49
CA GLN A 61 10.76 -26.46 17.21
C GLN A 61 9.35 -27.02 16.98
N ASP A 62 8.46 -26.15 16.55
CA ASP A 62 7.07 -26.44 16.25
C ASP A 62 6.68 -25.77 14.94
N GLU A 63 5.66 -26.25 14.29
CA GLU A 63 5.17 -25.70 13.03
C GLU A 63 3.66 -25.48 13.07
N ILE A 64 3.22 -24.48 12.36
CA ILE A 64 1.80 -24.21 12.13
C ILE A 64 1.56 -23.88 10.67
N ILE A 65 0.36 -24.18 10.18
CA ILE A 65 -0.12 -23.73 8.89
C ILE A 65 -1.11 -22.60 9.13
N ALA A 66 -0.80 -21.44 8.58
CA ALA A 66 -1.67 -20.26 8.61
C ALA A 66 -2.25 -20.04 7.21
N SER A 67 -3.57 -20.06 7.11
CA SER A 67 -4.31 -19.83 5.87
C SER A 67 -5.40 -18.80 6.09
N LEU A 68 -5.82 -18.13 5.00
CA LEU A 68 -7.00 -17.28 5.04
C LEU A 68 -8.27 -18.15 5.11
N PRO A 69 -9.38 -17.61 5.66
CA PRO A 69 -10.61 -18.40 5.88
C PRO A 69 -11.21 -19.02 4.61
N ASP A 70 -10.90 -18.45 3.45
CA ASP A 70 -11.38 -18.85 2.13
C ASP A 70 -10.29 -19.54 1.28
N SER A 71 -9.18 -19.92 1.88
CA SER A 71 -8.08 -20.64 1.24
C SER A 71 -8.22 -22.16 1.47
N ALA A 72 -7.90 -22.96 0.46
CA ALA A 72 -7.89 -24.42 0.57
C ALA A 72 -6.73 -24.93 1.47
N GLY A 73 -5.63 -24.17 1.56
CA GLY A 73 -4.46 -24.54 2.37
C GLY A 73 -3.65 -25.70 1.80
N GLU A 74 -3.74 -25.91 0.50
CA GLU A 74 -3.12 -27.08 -0.17
C GLU A 74 -1.66 -26.86 -0.52
N GLN A 75 -1.26 -25.59 -0.71
CA GLN A 75 0.09 -25.24 -1.15
C GLN A 75 0.78 -24.26 -0.18
N PRO A 76 1.28 -24.73 0.96
CA PRO A 76 1.92 -23.88 1.94
C PRO A 76 3.34 -23.44 1.53
N ALA A 77 3.61 -22.14 1.58
CA ALA A 77 4.98 -21.64 1.54
C ALA A 77 5.61 -21.76 2.94
N SER A 78 6.83 -22.31 3.03
CA SER A 78 7.51 -22.49 4.32
C SER A 78 8.31 -21.24 4.69
N VAL A 79 8.15 -20.78 5.93
CA VAL A 79 8.88 -19.65 6.51
C VAL A 79 9.30 -19.98 7.94
N SER A 80 10.58 -19.74 8.27
CA SER A 80 11.09 -19.88 9.62
C SER A 80 11.15 -18.49 10.30
N LEU A 81 10.49 -18.33 11.44
CA LEU A 81 10.47 -17.09 12.23
C LEU A 81 11.52 -17.14 13.34
N PHE A 82 12.67 -16.54 13.09
CA PHE A 82 13.71 -16.39 14.11
C PHE A 82 13.22 -15.53 15.28
N GLY A 83 13.40 -16.02 16.49
CA GLY A 83 13.03 -15.31 17.73
C GLY A 83 11.54 -15.32 18.08
N CYS A 84 10.69 -15.94 17.27
CA CYS A 84 9.29 -16.16 17.61
C CYS A 84 9.17 -17.37 18.52
N THR A 85 8.59 -17.18 19.73
CA THR A 85 8.41 -18.24 20.73
C THR A 85 6.95 -18.48 21.10
N ASP A 86 6.07 -17.59 20.69
CA ASP A 86 4.63 -17.67 20.94
C ASP A 86 3.86 -18.15 19.73
N LYS A 87 3.06 -19.20 19.90
CA LYS A 87 2.24 -19.80 18.84
C LYS A 87 1.25 -18.79 18.23
N ASN A 88 0.65 -17.92 19.05
CA ASN A 88 -0.32 -16.96 18.55
C ASN A 88 0.35 -15.86 17.71
N GLN A 89 1.58 -15.50 18.08
CA GLN A 89 2.38 -14.61 17.25
C GLN A 89 2.69 -15.26 15.91
N ALA A 90 3.14 -16.51 15.89
CA ALA A 90 3.43 -17.25 14.67
C ALA A 90 2.20 -17.35 13.75
N ILE A 91 1.01 -17.60 14.31
CA ILE A 91 -0.26 -17.61 13.56
C ILE A 91 -0.54 -16.25 12.92
N ARG A 92 -0.44 -15.16 13.69
CA ARG A 92 -0.71 -13.80 13.17
C ARG A 92 0.26 -13.40 12.06
N GLU A 93 1.54 -13.70 12.23
CA GLU A 93 2.54 -13.41 11.20
C GLU A 93 2.31 -14.25 9.93
N GLY A 94 1.99 -15.53 10.08
CA GLY A 94 1.64 -16.40 8.96
C GLY A 94 0.40 -15.93 8.21
N MET A 95 -0.66 -15.55 8.92
CA MET A 95 -1.87 -14.98 8.31
C MET A 95 -1.59 -13.65 7.59
N TYR A 96 -0.75 -12.79 8.18
CA TYR A 96 -0.33 -11.55 7.54
C TYR A 96 0.43 -11.82 6.25
N MET A 97 1.36 -12.79 6.23
CA MET A 97 2.11 -13.18 5.04
C MET A 97 1.20 -13.76 3.97
N ALA A 98 0.23 -14.61 4.33
CA ALA A 98 -0.76 -15.16 3.40
C ALA A 98 -1.62 -14.05 2.79
N ALA A 99 -2.09 -13.10 3.61
CA ALA A 99 -2.84 -11.94 3.15
C ALA A 99 -2.01 -11.03 2.24
N ALA A 100 -0.75 -10.77 2.58
CA ALA A 100 0.15 -9.96 1.76
C ALA A 100 0.39 -10.61 0.39
N ASN A 101 0.61 -11.93 0.35
CA ASN A 101 0.76 -12.68 -0.89
C ASN A 101 -0.49 -12.61 -1.77
N ARG A 102 -1.67 -12.63 -1.17
CA ARG A 102 -2.94 -12.60 -1.91
C ARG A 102 -3.32 -11.20 -2.40
N TYR A 103 -3.15 -10.17 -1.57
CA TYR A 103 -3.67 -8.84 -1.85
C TYR A 103 -2.64 -7.84 -2.40
N ARG A 104 -1.34 -8.07 -2.16
CA ARG A 104 -0.25 -7.16 -2.61
C ARG A 104 0.46 -7.69 -3.85
N ARG A 105 -0.29 -7.85 -4.93
CA ARG A 105 0.20 -8.41 -6.19
C ARG A 105 0.58 -7.37 -7.24
N ARG A 106 0.56 -6.10 -6.88
CA ARG A 106 0.94 -5.00 -7.77
C ARG A 106 2.12 -4.26 -7.19
N ILE A 107 3.19 -4.21 -7.96
CA ILE A 107 4.40 -3.47 -7.62
C ILE A 107 4.52 -2.34 -8.62
N VAL A 108 4.59 -1.11 -8.11
CA VAL A 108 4.72 0.08 -8.92
C VAL A 108 6.10 0.66 -8.72
N SER A 109 6.78 0.93 -9.82
CA SER A 109 8.10 1.55 -9.84
C SER A 109 8.08 2.79 -10.72
N PHE A 110 8.63 3.89 -10.26
CA PHE A 110 8.76 5.12 -11.02
C PHE A 110 9.91 5.96 -10.48
N ARG A 111 10.34 6.94 -11.27
CA ARG A 111 11.33 7.93 -10.86
C ARG A 111 10.63 9.27 -10.64
N THR A 112 11.08 10.00 -9.66
CA THR A 112 10.64 11.36 -9.37
C THR A 112 11.86 12.18 -8.99
N GLU A 113 11.75 13.49 -8.98
CA GLU A 113 12.81 14.40 -8.57
C GLU A 113 12.87 14.52 -7.03
N LEU A 114 13.17 15.70 -6.51
CA LEU A 114 13.37 15.93 -5.07
C LEU A 114 12.19 15.50 -4.19
N GLU A 115 10.99 15.45 -4.74
CA GLU A 115 9.78 15.00 -4.01
C GLU A 115 9.86 13.54 -3.57
N GLY A 116 10.66 12.72 -4.23
CA GLY A 116 10.93 11.35 -3.81
C GLY A 116 11.66 11.22 -2.48
N MET A 117 12.23 12.32 -1.97
CA MET A 117 12.88 12.35 -0.67
C MET A 117 11.90 12.56 0.50
N ILE A 118 10.65 12.92 0.22
CA ILE A 118 9.63 13.15 1.26
C ILE A 118 9.19 11.83 1.88
N PRO A 119 8.76 10.81 1.11
CA PRO A 119 8.34 9.54 1.69
C PRO A 119 9.53 8.74 2.22
N THR A 120 9.30 8.04 3.30
CA THR A 120 10.24 7.08 3.85
C THR A 120 9.67 5.68 3.77
N TYR A 121 10.52 4.68 4.04
CA TYR A 121 10.08 3.28 4.02
C TYR A 121 8.86 3.05 4.92
N GLY A 122 7.81 2.47 4.35
CA GLY A 122 6.55 2.17 5.03
C GLY A 122 5.54 3.31 5.07
N ASP A 123 5.81 4.43 4.42
CA ASP A 123 4.84 5.50 4.30
C ASP A 123 3.79 5.20 3.22
N LEU A 124 2.57 5.65 3.47
CA LEU A 124 1.50 5.61 2.49
C LEU A 124 1.71 6.76 1.49
N ILE A 125 1.76 6.43 0.20
CA ILE A 125 1.79 7.40 -0.89
C ILE A 125 0.54 7.24 -1.77
N ALA A 126 0.05 8.34 -2.33
CA ALA A 126 -0.99 8.31 -3.34
C ALA A 126 -0.35 8.38 -4.73
N ILE A 127 -0.85 7.57 -5.64
CA ILE A 127 -0.43 7.58 -7.05
C ILE A 127 -1.67 7.74 -7.90
N SER A 128 -1.69 8.81 -8.70
CA SER A 128 -2.67 9.03 -9.75
C SER A 128 -1.94 8.97 -11.08
N HIS A 129 -2.34 8.07 -11.98
CA HIS A 129 -1.73 7.93 -13.29
C HIS A 129 -2.79 7.48 -14.31
N ASP A 130 -2.79 8.10 -15.47
CA ASP A 130 -3.73 7.87 -16.56
C ASP A 130 -3.63 6.47 -17.17
N MET A 131 -2.43 5.89 -17.23
CA MET A 131 -2.23 4.55 -17.78
C MET A 131 -3.04 3.46 -17.04
N PRO A 132 -3.01 3.35 -15.68
CA PRO A 132 -3.86 2.40 -14.96
C PRO A 132 -5.23 2.97 -14.60
N ARG A 133 -5.54 4.23 -14.93
CA ARG A 133 -6.74 4.96 -14.52
C ARG A 133 -6.98 4.93 -13.01
N TRP A 134 -5.93 5.11 -12.24
CA TRP A 134 -5.98 5.16 -10.78
C TRP A 134 -6.24 6.57 -10.27
N GLY A 135 -7.46 7.03 -10.45
CA GLY A 135 -7.85 8.39 -10.15
C GLY A 135 -7.43 9.40 -11.21
N GLU A 136 -7.94 10.58 -11.08
CA GLU A 136 -7.65 11.72 -11.94
C GLU A 136 -6.86 12.74 -11.15
N ALA A 137 -5.97 13.48 -11.82
CA ALA A 137 -5.17 14.53 -11.22
C ALA A 137 -5.21 15.78 -12.09
N GLY A 138 -5.26 16.93 -11.45
CA GLY A 138 -5.28 18.22 -12.15
C GLY A 138 -4.86 19.35 -11.23
N ASP A 139 -4.62 20.53 -11.81
CA ASP A 139 -4.39 21.74 -11.03
C ASP A 139 -5.71 22.43 -10.69
N ILE A 140 -5.71 23.07 -9.54
CA ILE A 140 -6.78 23.96 -9.15
C ILE A 140 -6.53 25.31 -9.86
N LEU A 141 -7.42 25.67 -10.76
CA LEU A 141 -7.38 26.95 -11.46
C LEU A 141 -8.04 28.07 -10.65
N ALA A 142 -9.14 27.75 -9.99
CA ALA A 142 -9.87 28.70 -9.16
C ALA A 142 -10.66 27.97 -8.05
N TYR A 143 -10.90 28.70 -6.96
CA TYR A 143 -11.81 28.26 -5.91
C TYR A 143 -12.82 29.35 -5.61
N ASN A 144 -14.07 29.09 -5.96
CA ASN A 144 -15.23 29.92 -5.62
C ASN A 144 -16.16 29.06 -4.76
N ALA A 145 -16.02 29.17 -3.46
CA ALA A 145 -16.71 28.31 -2.50
C ALA A 145 -18.20 28.11 -2.83
N PRO A 146 -18.68 26.87 -2.90
CA PRO A 146 -17.99 25.61 -2.61
C PRO A 146 -17.35 24.91 -3.83
N VAL A 147 -17.16 25.59 -4.94
CA VAL A 147 -16.77 25.02 -6.25
C VAL A 147 -15.27 25.15 -6.48
N LEU A 148 -14.63 24.03 -6.85
CA LEU A 148 -13.26 23.95 -7.35
C LEU A 148 -13.28 23.87 -8.89
N SER A 149 -12.58 24.79 -9.56
CA SER A 149 -12.33 24.73 -10.99
C SER A 149 -10.99 24.06 -11.25
N LEU A 150 -10.98 23.03 -12.07
CA LEU A 150 -9.80 22.19 -12.35
C LEU A 150 -9.28 22.42 -13.77
N SER A 151 -8.01 22.09 -14.00
CA SER A 151 -7.33 22.21 -15.31
C SER A 151 -7.81 21.22 -16.36
N GLY A 152 -8.55 20.21 -15.98
CA GLY A 152 -9.12 19.20 -16.87
C GLY A 152 -10.46 18.70 -16.39
N PRO A 153 -11.23 18.03 -17.25
CA PRO A 153 -12.50 17.44 -16.87
C PRO A 153 -12.27 16.29 -15.89
N VAL A 154 -13.15 16.17 -14.92
CA VAL A 154 -13.18 15.05 -13.96
C VAL A 154 -14.43 14.25 -14.20
N THR A 155 -14.28 12.94 -14.31
CA THR A 155 -15.37 12.01 -14.54
C THR A 155 -15.89 11.46 -13.23
N PHE A 156 -17.07 11.90 -12.81
CA PHE A 156 -17.77 11.31 -11.68
C PHE A 156 -18.53 10.07 -12.17
N GLY A 157 -17.90 8.90 -12.02
CA GLY A 157 -18.48 7.62 -12.46
C GLY A 157 -19.04 6.79 -11.32
N GLY A 158 -20.07 5.99 -11.62
CA GLY A 158 -20.62 5.00 -10.68
C GLY A 158 -21.47 5.59 -9.55
N THR A 159 -21.80 4.72 -8.59
CA THR A 159 -22.65 5.04 -7.43
C THR A 159 -21.85 5.32 -6.15
N GLY A 160 -20.52 5.43 -6.27
CA GLY A 160 -19.62 5.62 -5.13
C GLY A 160 -19.46 7.07 -4.69
N THR A 161 -18.99 7.25 -3.47
CA THR A 161 -18.58 8.55 -2.95
C THR A 161 -17.20 8.93 -3.51
N HIS A 162 -17.07 10.14 -4.04
CA HIS A 162 -15.81 10.63 -4.58
C HIS A 162 -15.08 11.48 -3.55
N TYR A 163 -13.77 11.37 -3.53
CA TYR A 163 -12.92 12.12 -2.63
C TYR A 163 -11.80 12.81 -3.40
N VAL A 164 -11.40 13.98 -2.92
CA VAL A 164 -10.24 14.70 -3.41
C VAL A 164 -9.19 14.86 -2.31
N VAL A 165 -7.94 14.64 -2.66
CA VAL A 165 -6.79 15.00 -1.82
C VAL A 165 -6.11 16.19 -2.48
N LEU A 166 -5.90 17.25 -1.72
CA LEU A 166 -5.32 18.49 -2.20
C LEU A 166 -3.87 18.57 -1.75
N ARG A 167 -2.98 18.93 -2.68
CA ARG A 167 -1.58 19.22 -2.38
C ARG A 167 -1.41 20.74 -2.27
N ARG A 168 -0.88 21.19 -1.15
CA ARG A 168 -0.56 22.60 -0.92
C ARG A 168 0.77 22.99 -1.57
N LYS A 169 1.02 24.29 -1.62
CA LYS A 169 2.26 24.85 -2.20
C LYS A 169 3.51 24.41 -1.45
N ASP A 170 3.42 24.15 -0.16
CA ASP A 170 4.49 23.64 0.70
C ASP A 170 4.73 22.13 0.57
N GLY A 171 3.97 21.44 -0.32
CA GLY A 171 4.02 20.01 -0.53
C GLY A 171 3.14 19.20 0.44
N SER A 172 2.59 19.79 1.47
CA SER A 172 1.71 19.11 2.43
C SER A 172 0.37 18.73 1.77
N LEU A 173 -0.22 17.66 2.25
CA LEU A 173 -1.51 17.18 1.76
C LEU A 173 -2.64 17.56 2.70
N SER A 174 -3.83 17.71 2.12
CA SER A 174 -5.07 18.00 2.83
C SER A 174 -6.21 17.15 2.27
N GLY A 175 -7.03 16.62 3.14
CA GLY A 175 -8.14 15.72 2.79
C GLY A 175 -8.00 14.36 3.48
N PRO A 176 -8.69 13.33 2.97
CA PRO A 176 -9.58 13.36 1.79
C PRO A 176 -10.87 14.18 2.05
N TRP A 177 -11.26 14.97 1.07
CA TRP A 177 -12.50 15.76 1.11
C TRP A 177 -13.53 15.12 0.19
N MET A 178 -14.76 14.96 0.68
CA MET A 178 -15.87 14.46 -0.15
C MET A 178 -16.26 15.52 -1.18
N VAL A 179 -16.44 15.09 -2.44
CA VAL A 179 -16.80 15.96 -3.55
C VAL A 179 -17.89 15.34 -4.41
N SER A 180 -18.65 16.19 -5.07
CA SER A 180 -19.64 15.82 -6.08
C SER A 180 -19.46 16.68 -7.32
N ALA A 181 -20.06 16.27 -8.44
CA ALA A 181 -20.06 17.07 -9.65
C ALA A 181 -20.68 18.44 -9.35
N GLY A 182 -20.00 19.51 -9.75
CA GLY A 182 -20.55 20.84 -9.75
C GLY A 182 -21.56 20.98 -10.90
N GLY A 183 -22.69 21.66 -10.65
CA GLY A 183 -23.68 21.99 -11.68
C GLY A 183 -23.21 23.13 -12.60
#